data_fbdc4cacae00aca62314a5bc36241058
#
_entry.id   fbdc4cacae00aca62314a5bc36241058
#
_cell.length_a   1.000
_cell.length_b   1.000
_cell.length_c   1.000
_cell.angle_alpha   90.00
_cell.angle_beta   90.00
_cell.angle_gamma   90.00
#
_symmetry.space_group_name_H-M   'P 1'
#
loop_
_entity.id
_entity.type
_entity.pdbx_description
1 polymer ?
#
loop_
_entity_poly.entity_id
_entity_poly.type
_entity_poly.pdbx_seq_one_letter_code
_entity_poly.pdbx_strand_id
1 'polypeptide(L)'
;MMRRSSTPKSTNNKVNGKGFSKRRAHKKAAEDQSSIMSRLSFESIENGIVTLKVKGKSLKMGVLAVSGMDIFDLNDYDRNTVFNNFAKATLSIGTDHKYVFTSKTPYLANQKAYIKYKMQKSINRYSEYLLNEQHDIFEDFEVSHYDRMAYLFIYSDDEKKIYTGAQRFISHMRDVDVSWCSTEEIIVTLNKLICLNTENQQLSENGDLNETILPETIIFKPNYYKINDVFAQTVVVYDYAAEIDDLRLAQIVTQSNDTIVWDVNVADKETVLDELSSSLRELESRGGIIQDATEKLDTSTEYQKLEMIYQNIKNGNEQIYYVTLRFIVSDTDLSSLNKRTQELIHELELSGLTAYVPTNIMQHEFLTTIDKSNTIKTPFPVFDTLSRQFPFYYQSHIDDTGLFFGFTETGGLNI
;
A
#
# COMPACT_ATOMS: atom_id res chain seq x y z
N MET A 1 -38.30 24.91 -72.16
CA MET A 1 -39.02 23.93 -71.44
C MET A 1 -38.62 24.05 -69.93
N MET A 2 -39.61 24.23 -69.12
CA MET A 2 -39.55 24.87 -67.81
C MET A 2 -38.82 24.03 -66.69
N ARG A 3 -37.94 24.74 -66.03
CA ARG A 3 -37.35 24.29 -64.72
C ARG A 3 -38.22 24.81 -63.58
N ARG A 4 -38.51 23.99 -62.62
CA ARG A 4 -38.98 24.43 -61.29
C ARG A 4 -37.88 24.20 -60.25
N SER A 5 -37.48 25.29 -59.62
CA SER A 5 -36.64 25.36 -58.45
C SER A 5 -37.44 25.04 -57.19
N SER A 6 -36.91 24.23 -56.33
CA SER A 6 -37.41 24.04 -54.94
C SER A 6 -36.30 24.37 -53.92
N THR A 7 -36.52 25.44 -53.20
CA THR A 7 -35.73 25.86 -52.03
C THR A 7 -35.90 24.90 -50.81
N PRO A 8 -34.86 24.63 -50.08
CA PRO A 8 -35.01 23.89 -48.83
C PRO A 8 -35.32 24.82 -47.65
N LYS A 9 -36.28 24.42 -46.85
CA LYS A 9 -36.65 25.04 -45.58
C LYS A 9 -35.58 24.77 -44.54
N SER A 10 -35.06 25.85 -43.89
CA SER A 10 -34.28 25.80 -42.70
C SER A 10 -35.18 25.42 -41.53
N THR A 11 -34.86 24.33 -40.82
CA THR A 11 -35.41 24.04 -39.51
C THR A 11 -34.30 24.19 -38.45
N ASN A 12 -34.41 25.30 -37.72
CA ASN A 12 -33.71 25.49 -36.46
C ASN A 12 -34.14 24.42 -35.45
N ASN A 13 -33.22 23.58 -35.04
CA ASN A 13 -33.32 22.81 -33.81
C ASN A 13 -31.93 22.76 -33.14
N LYS A 14 -31.57 23.86 -32.50
CA LYS A 14 -30.50 23.90 -31.50
C LYS A 14 -31.13 24.42 -30.23
N VAL A 15 -31.56 23.53 -29.34
CA VAL A 15 -31.60 23.67 -27.87
C VAL A 15 -32.07 22.31 -27.30
N ASN A 16 -31.18 21.49 -26.76
CA ASN A 16 -31.41 20.51 -25.70
C ASN A 16 -30.31 19.43 -25.58
N GLY A 17 -29.08 19.71 -26.03
CA GLY A 17 -27.98 18.71 -25.92
C GLY A 17 -27.34 18.60 -24.56
N LYS A 18 -27.39 19.64 -23.69
CA LYS A 18 -26.68 19.66 -22.42
C LYS A 18 -27.40 18.95 -21.25
N GLY A 19 -28.72 18.84 -21.30
CA GLY A 19 -29.51 18.18 -20.27
C GLY A 19 -29.48 16.65 -20.37
N PHE A 20 -29.40 16.11 -21.57
CA PHE A 20 -29.35 14.67 -21.83
C PHE A 20 -27.98 14.04 -21.48
N SER A 21 -26.89 14.76 -21.67
CA SER A 21 -25.55 14.28 -21.35
C SER A 21 -25.33 14.19 -19.83
N LYS A 22 -25.78 15.19 -19.05
CA LYS A 22 -25.70 15.17 -17.59
C LYS A 22 -26.55 14.06 -16.95
N ARG A 23 -27.80 13.86 -17.43
CA ARG A 23 -28.65 12.76 -16.93
C ARG A 23 -28.08 11.37 -17.28
N ARG A 24 -27.45 11.20 -18.43
CA ARG A 24 -26.79 9.95 -18.82
C ARG A 24 -25.53 9.71 -17.99
N ALA A 25 -24.74 10.74 -17.70
CA ALA A 25 -23.57 10.65 -16.84
C ALA A 25 -23.97 10.28 -15.40
N HIS A 26 -24.96 10.94 -14.81
CA HIS A 26 -25.46 10.59 -13.48
C HIS A 26 -26.08 9.18 -13.39
N LYS A 27 -26.82 8.75 -14.43
CA LYS A 27 -27.35 7.38 -14.47
C LYS A 27 -26.26 6.34 -14.58
N LYS A 28 -25.21 6.60 -15.38
CA LYS A 28 -24.06 5.70 -15.51
C LYS A 28 -23.23 5.67 -14.23
N ALA A 29 -23.02 6.79 -13.57
CA ALA A 29 -22.36 6.86 -12.27
C ALA A 29 -23.10 6.05 -11.20
N ALA A 30 -24.44 6.17 -11.13
CA ALA A 30 -25.25 5.37 -10.21
C ALA A 30 -25.23 3.86 -10.54
N GLU A 31 -25.16 3.48 -11.82
CA GLU A 31 -25.01 2.09 -12.25
C GLU A 31 -23.62 1.55 -11.91
N ASP A 32 -22.56 2.35 -12.05
CA ASP A 32 -21.18 1.97 -11.70
C ASP A 32 -21.00 1.86 -10.18
N GLN A 33 -21.57 2.78 -9.40
CA GLN A 33 -21.55 2.74 -7.93
C GLN A 33 -22.36 1.55 -7.39
N SER A 34 -23.54 1.26 -7.91
CA SER A 34 -24.30 0.06 -7.56
C SER A 34 -23.55 -1.23 -7.89
N SER A 35 -22.74 -1.23 -8.94
CA SER A 35 -21.88 -2.36 -9.34
C SER A 35 -20.77 -2.62 -8.33
N ILE A 36 -20.16 -1.59 -7.72
CA ILE A 36 -19.14 -1.76 -6.68
C ILE A 36 -19.74 -2.14 -5.35
N MET A 37 -20.80 -1.46 -4.90
CA MET A 37 -21.52 -1.80 -3.66
C MET A 37 -22.01 -3.26 -3.67
N SER A 38 -22.32 -3.82 -4.83
CA SER A 38 -22.66 -5.25 -4.94
C SER A 38 -21.46 -6.19 -4.70
N ARG A 39 -20.24 -5.69 -4.82
CA ARG A 39 -18.99 -6.47 -4.68
C ARG A 39 -18.19 -6.16 -3.44
N LEU A 40 -18.27 -4.92 -2.95
CA LEU A 40 -17.63 -4.44 -1.73
C LEU A 40 -18.63 -3.54 -0.99
N SER A 41 -18.97 -3.91 0.22
CA SER A 41 -19.81 -3.08 1.11
C SER A 41 -19.33 -3.20 2.55
N PHE A 42 -19.40 -2.11 3.28
CA PHE A 42 -19.04 -2.00 4.69
C PHE A 42 -20.30 -2.06 5.52
N GLU A 43 -20.38 -2.99 6.48
CA GLU A 43 -21.57 -3.22 7.32
C GLU A 43 -21.45 -2.51 8.66
N SER A 44 -20.31 -2.63 9.34
CA SER A 44 -20.06 -1.96 10.63
C SER A 44 -18.57 -1.79 10.89
N ILE A 45 -18.24 -0.84 11.78
CA ILE A 45 -16.91 -0.66 12.36
C ILE A 45 -17.09 -0.57 13.87
N GLU A 46 -16.59 -1.57 14.59
CA GLU A 46 -16.71 -1.68 16.04
C GLU A 46 -15.41 -2.13 16.67
N ASN A 47 -14.92 -1.38 17.66
CA ASN A 47 -13.71 -1.74 18.42
C ASN A 47 -12.47 -2.10 17.57
N GLY A 48 -12.24 -1.36 16.49
CA GLY A 48 -11.11 -1.60 15.60
C GLY A 48 -11.34 -2.72 14.58
N ILE A 49 -12.53 -3.34 14.57
CA ILE A 49 -12.92 -4.38 13.61
C ILE A 49 -13.93 -3.85 12.61
N VAL A 50 -13.63 -4.05 11.35
CA VAL A 50 -14.49 -3.76 10.20
C VAL A 50 -15.20 -5.04 9.78
N THR A 51 -16.52 -5.01 9.72
CA THR A 51 -17.31 -6.07 9.08
C THR A 51 -17.69 -5.60 7.67
N LEU A 52 -17.29 -6.38 6.68
CA LEU A 52 -17.49 -6.04 5.27
C LEU A 52 -17.93 -7.25 4.47
N LYS A 53 -18.58 -7.01 3.34
CA LYS A 53 -18.89 -8.03 2.34
C LYS A 53 -18.03 -7.82 1.10
N VAL A 54 -17.32 -8.88 0.69
CA VAL A 54 -16.57 -8.90 -0.56
C VAL A 54 -17.11 -10.04 -1.44
N LYS A 55 -17.55 -9.69 -2.65
CA LYS A 55 -18.17 -10.65 -3.58
C LYS A 55 -19.29 -11.47 -2.93
N GLY A 56 -20.07 -10.85 -2.03
CA GLY A 56 -21.19 -11.44 -1.31
C GLY A 56 -20.83 -12.33 -0.12
N LYS A 57 -19.55 -12.44 0.23
CA LYS A 57 -19.08 -13.17 1.42
C LYS A 57 -18.75 -12.17 2.53
N SER A 58 -19.26 -12.44 3.74
CA SER A 58 -18.90 -11.65 4.92
C SER A 58 -17.45 -11.95 5.31
N LEU A 59 -16.73 -10.91 5.68
CA LEU A 59 -15.33 -10.92 6.11
C LEU A 59 -15.16 -9.94 7.25
N LYS A 60 -14.36 -10.30 8.25
CA LYS A 60 -13.97 -9.40 9.34
C LYS A 60 -12.50 -9.06 9.22
N MET A 61 -12.19 -7.80 9.46
CA MET A 61 -10.86 -7.23 9.33
C MET A 61 -10.54 -6.37 10.55
N GLY A 62 -9.54 -6.74 11.33
CA GLY A 62 -9.00 -5.89 12.39
C GLY A 62 -8.00 -4.90 11.82
N VAL A 63 -8.03 -3.66 12.27
CA VAL A 63 -7.16 -2.59 11.77
C VAL A 63 -6.34 -2.00 12.90
N LEU A 64 -5.01 -2.11 12.78
CA LEU A 64 -4.05 -1.54 13.71
C LEU A 64 -3.17 -0.53 13.00
N ALA A 65 -2.84 0.56 13.67
CA ALA A 65 -1.78 1.48 13.25
C ALA A 65 -0.44 0.97 13.81
N VAL A 66 0.60 1.07 13.02
CA VAL A 66 1.97 0.68 13.38
C VAL A 66 2.86 1.90 13.19
N SER A 67 3.52 2.35 14.25
CA SER A 67 4.50 3.42 14.15
C SER A 67 5.79 2.90 13.51
N GLY A 68 6.66 3.81 13.10
CA GLY A 68 8.00 3.45 12.64
C GLY A 68 9.02 3.47 13.79
N MET A 69 10.23 3.02 13.49
CA MET A 69 11.42 3.19 14.30
C MET A 69 12.62 3.49 13.40
N ASP A 70 13.66 4.08 13.95
CA ASP A 70 14.90 4.28 13.21
C ASP A 70 15.75 3.01 13.25
N ILE A 71 15.57 2.15 12.23
CA ILE A 71 16.27 0.88 12.15
C ILE A 71 17.66 1.00 11.51
N PHE A 72 17.91 2.09 10.75
CA PHE A 72 19.17 2.28 10.05
C PHE A 72 20.30 2.67 11.00
N ASP A 73 19.99 3.40 12.07
CA ASP A 73 20.94 3.82 13.09
C ASP A 73 21.28 2.69 14.11
N LEU A 74 20.61 1.55 14.04
CA LEU A 74 20.88 0.43 14.92
C LEU A 74 22.16 -0.31 14.51
N ASN A 75 22.92 -0.76 15.50
CA ASN A 75 24.00 -1.70 15.26
C ASN A 75 23.45 -3.07 14.82
N ASP A 76 24.30 -3.93 14.24
CA ASP A 76 23.90 -5.21 13.68
C ASP A 76 23.21 -6.16 14.69
N TYR A 77 23.61 -6.12 15.96
CA TYR A 77 23.01 -6.96 17.00
C TYR A 77 21.57 -6.52 17.30
N ASP A 78 21.35 -5.24 17.51
CA ASP A 78 20.03 -4.68 17.80
C ASP A 78 19.11 -4.80 16.57
N ARG A 79 19.63 -4.55 15.38
CA ARG A 79 18.92 -4.75 14.12
C ARG A 79 18.44 -6.18 13.93
N ASN A 80 19.31 -7.17 14.16
CA ASN A 80 18.93 -8.58 14.12
C ASN A 80 17.89 -8.94 15.18
N THR A 81 17.92 -8.29 16.34
CA THR A 81 16.90 -8.46 17.37
C THR A 81 15.53 -7.96 16.89
N VAL A 82 15.48 -6.80 16.25
CA VAL A 82 14.25 -6.27 15.63
C VAL A 82 13.73 -7.21 14.55
N PHE A 83 14.58 -7.71 13.65
CA PHE A 83 14.19 -8.67 12.63
C PHE A 83 13.57 -9.94 13.23
N ASN A 84 14.21 -10.51 14.26
CA ASN A 84 13.68 -11.69 14.95
C ASN A 84 12.34 -11.41 15.65
N ASN A 85 12.18 -10.23 16.25
CA ASN A 85 10.92 -9.82 16.88
C ASN A 85 9.82 -9.67 15.82
N PHE A 86 10.12 -9.06 14.69
CA PHE A 86 9.18 -8.92 13.57
C PHE A 86 8.79 -10.26 12.96
N ALA A 87 9.75 -11.20 12.78
CA ALA A 87 9.43 -12.56 12.34
C ALA A 87 8.44 -13.24 13.31
N LYS A 88 8.73 -13.20 14.62
CA LYS A 88 7.86 -13.77 15.66
C LYS A 88 6.49 -13.09 15.70
N ALA A 89 6.47 -11.76 15.55
CA ALA A 89 5.23 -10.98 15.50
C ALA A 89 4.36 -11.42 14.32
N THR A 90 4.91 -11.46 13.11
CA THR A 90 4.23 -11.89 11.89
C THR A 90 3.67 -13.32 12.02
N LEU A 91 4.50 -14.26 12.47
CA LEU A 91 4.09 -15.66 12.67
C LEU A 91 3.00 -15.80 13.74
N SER A 92 3.01 -14.97 14.77
CA SER A 92 2.07 -15.06 15.89
C SER A 92 0.64 -14.62 15.51
N ILE A 93 0.45 -13.89 14.42
CA ILE A 93 -0.88 -13.51 13.92
C ILE A 93 -1.68 -14.76 13.56
N GLY A 94 -1.06 -15.73 12.87
CA GLY A 94 -1.62 -17.05 12.60
C GLY A 94 -2.79 -17.05 11.58
N THR A 95 -3.08 -15.92 10.95
CA THR A 95 -4.10 -15.77 9.91
C THR A 95 -3.58 -14.87 8.79
N ASP A 96 -4.27 -14.86 7.65
CA ASP A 96 -3.96 -13.94 6.56
C ASP A 96 -4.03 -12.49 7.04
N HIS A 97 -3.06 -11.70 6.61
CA HIS A 97 -2.96 -10.29 6.99
C HIS A 97 -2.31 -9.47 5.88
N LYS A 98 -2.38 -8.15 6.01
CA LYS A 98 -1.73 -7.21 5.10
C LYS A 98 -1.03 -6.14 5.89
N TYR A 99 0.14 -5.74 5.40
CA TYR A 99 0.74 -4.47 5.76
C TYR A 99 0.36 -3.45 4.67
N VAL A 100 -0.22 -2.35 5.10
CA VAL A 100 -0.72 -1.30 4.21
C VAL A 100 0.01 0.00 4.53
N PHE A 101 0.60 0.59 3.52
CA PHE A 101 1.34 1.83 3.63
C PHE A 101 0.65 2.90 2.79
N THR A 102 0.27 3.99 3.43
CA THR A 102 -0.34 5.15 2.77
C THR A 102 0.50 6.39 3.06
N SER A 103 0.33 7.42 2.27
CA SER A 103 0.99 8.70 2.51
C SER A 103 0.01 9.68 3.13
N LYS A 104 0.48 10.51 4.07
CA LYS A 104 -0.29 11.58 4.70
C LYS A 104 0.49 12.86 4.55
N THR A 105 -0.18 13.93 4.16
CA THR A 105 0.41 15.27 4.22
C THR A 105 0.74 15.60 5.68
N PRO A 106 1.97 16.04 6.00
CA PRO A 106 2.33 16.45 7.34
C PRO A 106 1.44 17.61 7.81
N TYR A 107 1.11 17.62 9.09
CA TYR A 107 0.32 18.68 9.69
C TYR A 107 1.16 19.44 10.71
N LEU A 108 1.68 20.61 10.31
CA LEU A 108 2.62 21.41 11.09
C LEU A 108 1.96 22.67 11.70
N ALA A 109 0.64 22.66 11.91
CA ALA A 109 -0.06 23.83 12.43
C ALA A 109 0.42 24.23 13.84
N ASN A 110 0.72 23.26 14.73
CA ASN A 110 1.21 23.52 16.07
C ASN A 110 2.60 24.16 16.02
N GLN A 111 3.51 23.63 15.20
CA GLN A 111 4.85 24.13 14.99
C GLN A 111 4.82 25.54 14.38
N LYS A 112 4.00 25.77 13.36
CA LYS A 112 3.80 27.11 12.76
C LYS A 112 3.23 28.11 13.76
N ALA A 113 2.29 27.69 14.61
CA ALA A 113 1.75 28.52 15.67
C ALA A 113 2.82 28.88 16.72
N TYR A 114 3.67 27.90 17.07
CA TYR A 114 4.80 28.12 17.98
C TYR A 114 5.84 29.08 17.41
N ILE A 115 6.21 28.94 16.14
CA ILE A 115 7.10 29.87 15.45
C ILE A 115 6.51 31.30 15.46
N LYS A 116 5.23 31.47 15.11
CA LYS A 116 4.53 32.76 15.15
C LYS A 116 4.54 33.38 16.55
N TYR A 117 4.34 32.59 17.60
CA TYR A 117 4.44 33.04 18.97
C TYR A 117 5.87 33.51 19.32
N LYS A 118 6.89 32.80 18.85
CA LYS A 118 8.30 33.21 19.03
C LYS A 118 8.63 34.50 18.29
N MET A 119 8.11 34.69 17.07
CA MET A 119 8.27 35.93 16.30
C MET A 119 7.71 37.13 17.06
N GLN A 120 6.52 37.01 17.63
CA GLN A 120 5.91 38.12 18.42
C GLN A 120 6.72 38.49 19.66
N LYS A 121 7.54 37.60 20.20
CA LYS A 121 8.42 37.83 21.34
C LYS A 121 9.87 38.16 20.95
N SER A 122 10.18 38.17 19.67
CA SER A 122 11.52 38.46 19.19
C SER A 122 11.88 39.94 19.45
N ILE A 123 13.06 40.12 20.02
CA ILE A 123 13.57 41.49 20.37
C ILE A 123 14.47 42.00 19.24
N ASN A 124 14.90 41.15 18.35
CA ASN A 124 15.92 41.48 17.36
C ASN A 124 15.48 41.02 15.94
N ARG A 125 15.74 41.91 14.97
CA ARG A 125 15.36 41.74 13.58
C ARG A 125 15.99 40.50 12.91
N TYR A 126 17.15 40.08 13.36
CA TYR A 126 17.81 38.86 12.84
C TYR A 126 17.11 37.57 13.32
N SER A 127 16.69 37.53 14.59
CA SER A 127 15.92 36.42 15.11
C SER A 127 14.55 36.30 14.42
N GLU A 128 13.92 37.44 14.11
CA GLU A 128 12.66 37.46 13.36
C GLU A 128 12.85 36.93 11.93
N TYR A 129 13.95 37.30 11.27
CA TYR A 129 14.30 36.77 9.95
C TYR A 129 14.47 35.24 9.96
N LEU A 130 15.23 34.70 10.91
CA LEU A 130 15.43 33.24 11.02
C LEU A 130 14.13 32.47 11.32
N LEU A 131 13.25 33.03 12.13
CA LEU A 131 11.95 32.42 12.43
C LEU A 131 11.01 32.47 11.22
N ASN A 132 11.06 33.52 10.40
CA ASN A 132 10.33 33.56 9.13
C ASN A 132 10.85 32.48 8.16
N GLU A 133 12.16 32.34 8.01
CA GLU A 133 12.77 31.31 7.19
C GLU A 133 12.34 29.89 7.63
N GLN A 134 12.29 29.63 8.95
CA GLN A 134 11.76 28.35 9.47
C GLN A 134 10.27 28.17 9.18
N HIS A 135 9.47 29.21 9.26
CA HIS A 135 8.05 29.14 8.90
C HIS A 135 7.86 28.81 7.44
N ASP A 136 8.64 29.42 6.55
CA ASP A 136 8.59 29.14 5.11
C ASP A 136 9.02 27.70 4.81
N ILE A 137 10.05 27.18 5.49
CA ILE A 137 10.44 25.77 5.40
C ILE A 137 9.27 24.85 5.79
N PHE A 138 8.53 25.16 6.85
CA PHE A 138 7.39 24.35 7.27
C PHE A 138 6.23 24.39 6.27
N GLU A 139 5.97 25.55 5.64
CA GLU A 139 4.97 25.66 4.58
C GLU A 139 5.36 24.88 3.34
N ASP A 140 6.61 24.97 2.89
CA ASP A 140 7.13 24.22 1.75
C ASP A 140 7.12 22.72 2.02
N PHE A 141 7.42 22.31 3.25
CA PHE A 141 7.43 20.91 3.64
C PHE A 141 6.02 20.29 3.62
N GLU A 142 5.00 20.98 4.16
CA GLU A 142 3.62 20.52 4.11
C GLU A 142 3.10 20.31 2.68
N VAL A 143 3.64 21.06 1.70
CA VAL A 143 3.23 20.95 0.30
C VAL A 143 4.03 19.88 -0.46
N SER A 144 5.30 19.71 -0.13
CA SER A 144 6.24 18.90 -0.92
C SER A 144 6.49 17.50 -0.35
N HIS A 145 6.15 17.26 0.93
CA HIS A 145 6.46 16.01 1.62
C HIS A 145 5.21 15.26 2.06
N TYR A 146 5.38 13.95 2.24
CA TYR A 146 4.35 13.05 2.72
C TYR A 146 4.93 12.13 3.80
N ASP A 147 4.28 12.09 4.96
CA ASP A 147 4.60 11.11 5.99
C ASP A 147 4.02 9.74 5.62
N ARG A 148 4.79 8.70 5.86
CA ARG A 148 4.31 7.32 5.69
C ARG A 148 3.53 6.88 6.91
N MET A 149 2.32 6.39 6.67
CA MET A 149 1.48 5.74 7.67
C MET A 149 1.46 4.25 7.38
N ALA A 150 1.71 3.44 8.38
CA ALA A 150 1.68 1.99 8.26
C ALA A 150 0.53 1.41 9.07
N TYR A 151 -0.17 0.45 8.49
CA TYR A 151 -1.29 -0.26 9.10
C TYR A 151 -1.11 -1.77 8.94
N LEU A 152 -1.62 -2.50 9.93
CA LEU A 152 -1.76 -3.95 9.87
C LEU A 152 -3.25 -4.29 9.80
N PHE A 153 -3.66 -4.98 8.73
CA PHE A 153 -4.99 -5.53 8.55
C PHE A 153 -4.97 -7.03 8.80
N ILE A 154 -5.70 -7.53 9.79
CA ILE A 154 -5.78 -8.95 10.15
C ILE A 154 -7.16 -9.49 9.77
N TYR A 155 -7.20 -10.57 9.01
CA TYR A 155 -8.43 -11.15 8.48
C TYR A 155 -8.80 -12.45 9.17
N SER A 156 -10.05 -12.58 9.60
CA SER A 156 -10.64 -13.84 10.06
C SER A 156 -12.16 -13.76 10.05
N ASP A 157 -12.82 -14.90 9.95
CA ASP A 157 -14.26 -15.02 10.16
C ASP A 157 -14.61 -14.98 11.68
N ASP A 158 -13.62 -15.22 12.55
CA ASP A 158 -13.73 -15.23 14.02
C ASP A 158 -12.98 -14.03 14.63
N GLU A 159 -13.72 -13.11 15.25
CA GLU A 159 -13.14 -11.94 15.92
C GLU A 159 -12.12 -12.29 17.00
N LYS A 160 -12.33 -13.40 17.74
CA LYS A 160 -11.38 -13.82 18.79
C LYS A 160 -10.01 -14.11 18.20
N LYS A 161 -9.95 -14.67 16.98
CA LYS A 161 -8.68 -14.91 16.29
C LYS A 161 -8.01 -13.59 15.90
N ILE A 162 -8.78 -12.60 15.46
CA ILE A 162 -8.27 -11.25 15.16
C ILE A 162 -7.67 -10.62 16.42
N TYR A 163 -8.42 -10.58 17.51
CA TYR A 163 -7.91 -10.01 18.80
C TYR A 163 -6.67 -10.76 19.31
N THR A 164 -6.71 -12.08 19.27
CA THR A 164 -5.58 -12.89 19.74
C THR A 164 -4.34 -12.68 18.89
N GLY A 165 -4.49 -12.66 17.55
CA GLY A 165 -3.41 -12.37 16.60
C GLY A 165 -2.83 -10.97 16.83
N ALA A 166 -3.69 -9.96 16.95
CA ALA A 166 -3.28 -8.59 17.21
C ALA A 166 -2.50 -8.45 18.52
N GLN A 167 -3.01 -9.03 19.61
CA GLN A 167 -2.31 -8.96 20.91
C GLN A 167 -0.95 -9.65 20.90
N ARG A 168 -0.83 -10.79 20.21
CA ARG A 168 0.44 -11.46 20.03
C ARG A 168 1.42 -10.63 19.20
N PHE A 169 0.93 -10.03 18.10
CA PHE A 169 1.74 -9.13 17.29
C PHE A 169 2.27 -7.96 18.13
N ILE A 170 1.39 -7.24 18.85
CA ILE A 170 1.76 -6.15 19.76
C ILE A 170 2.81 -6.62 20.80
N SER A 171 2.63 -7.81 21.36
CA SER A 171 3.55 -8.31 22.40
C SER A 171 4.98 -8.59 21.92
N HIS A 172 5.15 -8.86 20.62
CA HIS A 172 6.46 -9.09 19.99
C HIS A 172 7.08 -7.80 19.43
N MET A 173 6.25 -6.83 18.99
CA MET A 173 6.71 -5.55 18.43
C MET A 173 6.96 -4.52 19.54
N ARG A 174 7.92 -4.82 20.45
CA ARG A 174 8.15 -4.00 21.66
C ARG A 174 8.83 -2.67 21.38
N ASP A 175 9.55 -2.60 20.30
CA ASP A 175 10.34 -1.43 19.92
C ASP A 175 9.56 -0.47 18.98
N VAL A 176 8.29 -0.81 18.72
CA VAL A 176 7.40 -0.09 17.82
C VAL A 176 6.03 0.05 18.47
N ASP A 177 5.46 1.25 18.44
CA ASP A 177 4.11 1.46 18.95
C ASP A 177 3.07 0.87 17.98
N VAL A 178 2.25 -0.02 18.50
CA VAL A 178 1.16 -0.65 17.75
C VAL A 178 -0.14 -0.45 18.52
N SER A 179 -1.12 0.17 17.90
CA SER A 179 -2.41 0.48 18.52
C SER A 179 -3.58 0.13 17.61
N TRP A 180 -4.73 -0.19 18.23
CA TRP A 180 -5.98 -0.31 17.49
C TRP A 180 -6.40 1.04 16.94
N CYS A 181 -6.79 1.09 15.68
CA CYS A 181 -7.35 2.29 15.08
C CYS A 181 -8.75 2.59 15.64
N SER A 182 -9.03 3.85 15.88
CA SER A 182 -10.39 4.35 16.13
C SER A 182 -11.27 4.20 14.88
N THR A 183 -12.59 4.30 15.07
CA THR A 183 -13.53 4.26 13.95
C THR A 183 -13.24 5.34 12.91
N GLU A 184 -12.90 6.54 13.34
CA GLU A 184 -12.56 7.67 12.45
C GLU A 184 -11.29 7.39 11.65
N GLU A 185 -10.23 6.92 12.30
CA GLU A 185 -8.98 6.54 11.64
C GLU A 185 -9.19 5.44 10.61
N ILE A 186 -10.02 4.44 10.92
CA ILE A 186 -10.36 3.37 9.98
C ILE A 186 -11.08 3.94 8.76
N ILE A 187 -12.09 4.79 8.94
CA ILE A 187 -12.83 5.41 7.83
C ILE A 187 -11.89 6.21 6.94
N VAL A 188 -11.03 7.06 7.54
CA VAL A 188 -10.03 7.84 6.79
C VAL A 188 -9.07 6.93 6.03
N THR A 189 -8.57 5.89 6.67
CA THR A 189 -7.60 4.96 6.05
C THR A 189 -8.24 4.21 4.89
N LEU A 190 -9.45 3.69 5.07
CA LEU A 190 -10.18 2.98 4.01
C LEU A 190 -10.57 3.90 2.85
N ASN A 191 -11.02 5.12 3.15
CA ASN A 191 -11.32 6.11 2.12
C ASN A 191 -10.06 6.43 1.28
N LYS A 192 -8.92 6.69 1.93
CA LYS A 192 -7.64 6.90 1.24
C LYS A 192 -7.25 5.73 0.35
N LEU A 193 -7.36 4.52 0.89
CA LEU A 193 -6.98 3.30 0.18
C LEU A 193 -7.86 3.03 -1.05
N ILE A 194 -9.14 3.39 -0.96
CA ILE A 194 -10.14 3.12 -1.99
C ILE A 194 -10.31 4.29 -2.95
N CYS A 195 -10.39 5.52 -2.44
CA CYS A 195 -10.64 6.71 -3.26
C CYS A 195 -9.37 7.36 -3.78
N LEU A 196 -8.21 7.01 -3.24
CA LEU A 196 -6.88 7.51 -3.64
C LEU A 196 -6.73 9.04 -3.54
N ASN A 197 -7.71 9.73 -3.02
CA ASN A 197 -7.71 11.17 -2.87
C ASN A 197 -7.32 11.55 -1.45
N THR A 198 -6.24 12.29 -1.32
CA THR A 198 -5.59 12.53 -0.03
C THR A 198 -6.03 13.81 0.66
N GLU A 199 -6.74 14.69 -0.04
CA GLU A 199 -7.15 15.97 0.51
C GLU A 199 -8.47 15.83 1.27
N ASN A 200 -8.36 16.01 2.58
CA ASN A 200 -9.37 16.33 3.58
C ASN A 200 -10.83 16.42 3.09
N GLN A 201 -11.43 15.32 2.70
CA GLN A 201 -12.89 15.26 2.69
C GLN A 201 -13.35 15.31 4.15
N GLN A 202 -14.10 16.34 4.51
CA GLN A 202 -14.81 16.38 5.80
C GLN A 202 -15.74 15.18 5.83
N LEU A 203 -15.37 14.19 6.64
CA LEU A 203 -16.19 13.02 6.87
C LEU A 203 -17.51 13.51 7.49
N SER A 204 -18.64 13.22 6.88
CA SER A 204 -19.92 13.52 7.45
C SER A 204 -20.15 12.58 8.64
N GLU A 205 -20.24 13.11 9.84
CA GLU A 205 -20.42 12.36 11.09
C GLU A 205 -21.70 11.48 11.11
N ASN A 206 -22.63 11.66 10.17
CA ASN A 206 -23.93 11.00 10.12
C ASN A 206 -24.24 10.30 8.79
N GLY A 207 -23.22 10.01 7.96
CA GLY A 207 -23.40 9.37 6.65
C GLY A 207 -23.41 7.83 6.72
N ASP A 208 -23.97 7.18 5.70
CA ASP A 208 -23.79 5.75 5.49
C ASP A 208 -22.28 5.45 5.28
N LEU A 209 -21.75 4.42 5.95
CA LEU A 209 -20.35 4.00 5.84
C LEU A 209 -19.92 3.81 4.37
N ASN A 210 -20.80 3.26 3.56
CA ASN A 210 -20.52 3.04 2.15
C ASN A 210 -20.44 4.35 1.35
N GLU A 211 -21.28 5.34 1.66
CA GLU A 211 -21.23 6.67 1.02
C GLU A 211 -19.95 7.41 1.41
N THR A 212 -19.45 7.18 2.63
CA THR A 212 -18.24 7.84 3.14
C THR A 212 -16.96 7.19 2.63
N ILE A 213 -16.92 5.85 2.53
CA ILE A 213 -15.70 5.11 2.20
C ILE A 213 -15.56 4.86 0.70
N LEU A 214 -16.67 4.59 -0.01
CA LEU A 214 -16.62 4.22 -1.42
C LEU A 214 -16.63 5.46 -2.33
N PRO A 215 -15.97 5.40 -3.50
CA PRO A 215 -15.95 6.51 -4.45
C PRO A 215 -17.31 6.71 -5.11
N GLU A 216 -17.60 7.95 -5.52
CA GLU A 216 -18.82 8.28 -6.27
C GLU A 216 -18.84 7.58 -7.63
N THR A 217 -17.68 7.53 -8.30
CA THR A 217 -17.54 6.90 -9.62
C THR A 217 -16.27 6.09 -9.70
N ILE A 218 -16.36 4.91 -10.34
CA ILE A 218 -15.19 4.13 -10.70
C ILE A 218 -15.40 3.50 -12.08
N ILE A 219 -14.36 3.54 -12.90
CA ILE A 219 -14.35 3.01 -14.25
C ILE A 219 -13.12 2.13 -14.43
N PHE A 220 -13.33 0.84 -14.68
CA PHE A 220 -12.24 -0.09 -14.96
C PHE A 220 -11.93 -0.15 -16.46
N LYS A 221 -10.65 -0.12 -16.77
CA LYS A 221 -10.08 -0.30 -18.10
C LYS A 221 -9.10 -1.50 -18.07
N PRO A 222 -8.63 -1.98 -19.21
CA PRO A 222 -7.76 -3.15 -19.24
C PRO A 222 -6.50 -3.05 -18.36
N ASN A 223 -5.86 -1.88 -18.33
CA ASN A 223 -4.59 -1.65 -17.64
C ASN A 223 -4.58 -0.49 -16.64
N TYR A 224 -5.73 0.14 -16.41
CA TYR A 224 -5.91 1.19 -15.39
C TYR A 224 -7.36 1.25 -14.93
N TYR A 225 -7.61 1.98 -13.86
CA TYR A 225 -8.95 2.37 -13.46
C TYR A 225 -8.99 3.86 -13.13
N LYS A 226 -10.15 4.45 -13.24
CA LYS A 226 -10.39 5.85 -12.88
C LYS A 226 -11.37 5.90 -11.72
N ILE A 227 -10.96 6.54 -10.63
CA ILE A 227 -11.76 6.78 -9.42
C ILE A 227 -12.01 8.28 -9.35
N ASN A 228 -13.29 8.70 -9.42
CA ASN A 228 -13.65 10.11 -9.50
C ASN A 228 -12.84 10.79 -10.62
N ASP A 229 -11.92 11.69 -10.30
CA ASP A 229 -11.07 12.38 -11.27
C ASP A 229 -9.62 11.88 -11.31
N VAL A 230 -9.28 10.85 -10.51
CA VAL A 230 -7.93 10.29 -10.42
C VAL A 230 -7.82 9.02 -11.24
N PHE A 231 -6.79 8.90 -12.06
CA PHE A 231 -6.40 7.65 -12.72
C PHE A 231 -5.46 6.85 -11.83
N ALA A 232 -5.57 5.53 -11.86
CA ALA A 232 -4.69 4.66 -11.10
C ALA A 232 -4.34 3.38 -11.85
N GLN A 233 -3.16 2.85 -11.53
CA GLN A 233 -2.67 1.54 -11.96
C GLN A 233 -2.17 0.78 -10.75
N THR A 234 -2.42 -0.53 -10.73
CA THR A 234 -1.81 -1.42 -9.75
C THR A 234 -0.61 -2.10 -10.39
N VAL A 235 0.57 -1.88 -9.83
CA VAL A 235 1.80 -2.61 -10.18
C VAL A 235 1.93 -3.76 -9.20
N VAL A 236 2.12 -4.97 -9.70
CA VAL A 236 2.21 -6.18 -8.88
C VAL A 236 3.58 -6.80 -9.05
N VAL A 237 4.26 -7.04 -7.94
CA VAL A 237 5.51 -7.80 -7.89
C VAL A 237 5.15 -9.28 -7.85
N TYR A 238 5.67 -10.06 -8.79
CA TYR A 238 5.36 -11.48 -8.91
C TYR A 238 6.57 -12.39 -8.76
N ASP A 239 7.79 -11.80 -8.80
CA ASP A 239 9.02 -12.54 -8.61
C ASP A 239 10.04 -11.69 -7.87
N TYR A 240 10.89 -12.34 -7.09
CA TYR A 240 11.89 -11.74 -6.24
C TYR A 240 13.25 -12.37 -6.53
N ALA A 241 14.30 -11.57 -6.47
CA ALA A 241 15.67 -12.09 -6.54
C ALA A 241 15.88 -13.13 -5.43
N ALA A 242 16.72 -14.13 -5.71
CA ALA A 242 17.03 -15.19 -4.76
C ALA A 242 17.66 -14.67 -3.46
N GLU A 243 18.29 -13.51 -3.51
CA GLU A 243 18.80 -12.76 -2.37
C GLU A 243 18.34 -11.31 -2.51
N ILE A 244 17.71 -10.79 -1.49
CA ILE A 244 17.29 -9.39 -1.38
C ILE A 244 18.09 -8.81 -0.23
N ASP A 245 18.75 -7.69 -0.46
CA ASP A 245 19.50 -6.98 0.58
C ASP A 245 18.59 -6.62 1.76
N ASP A 246 19.14 -6.66 2.96
CA ASP A 246 18.43 -6.26 4.16
C ASP A 246 17.84 -4.85 4.02
N LEU A 247 16.60 -4.66 4.45
CA LEU A 247 15.87 -3.39 4.39
C LEU A 247 15.62 -2.83 2.98
N ARG A 248 15.85 -3.60 1.91
CA ARG A 248 15.65 -3.10 0.54
C ARG A 248 14.19 -2.71 0.27
N LEU A 249 13.26 -3.56 0.67
CA LEU A 249 11.82 -3.25 0.53
C LEU A 249 11.41 -2.11 1.47
N ALA A 250 12.01 -2.02 2.66
CA ALA A 250 11.78 -0.90 3.57
C ALA A 250 12.16 0.44 2.92
N GLN A 251 13.31 0.50 2.24
CA GLN A 251 13.75 1.69 1.50
C GLN A 251 12.76 2.07 0.40
N ILE A 252 12.33 1.11 -0.42
CA ILE A 252 11.35 1.34 -1.49
C ILE A 252 10.02 1.85 -0.91
N VAL A 253 9.53 1.22 0.17
CA VAL A 253 8.30 1.65 0.85
C VAL A 253 8.43 3.08 1.38
N THR A 254 9.59 3.45 1.91
CA THR A 254 9.83 4.77 2.49
C THR A 254 9.94 5.86 1.43
N GLN A 255 10.58 5.57 0.31
CA GLN A 255 10.83 6.53 -0.77
C GLN A 255 9.62 6.75 -1.68
N SER A 256 8.72 5.78 -1.78
CA SER A 256 7.52 5.90 -2.62
C SER A 256 6.41 6.68 -1.91
N ASN A 257 5.76 7.59 -2.62
CA ASN A 257 4.53 8.27 -2.16
C ASN A 257 3.26 7.49 -2.52
N ASP A 258 3.38 6.38 -3.21
CA ASP A 258 2.26 5.55 -3.64
C ASP A 258 1.69 4.73 -2.47
N THR A 259 0.45 4.31 -2.58
CA THR A 259 -0.12 3.35 -1.64
C THR A 259 0.48 1.97 -1.91
N ILE A 260 0.99 1.32 -0.87
CA ILE A 260 1.63 0.00 -0.99
C ILE A 260 0.89 -0.99 -0.11
N VAL A 261 0.63 -2.17 -0.64
CA VAL A 261 -0.02 -3.28 0.07
C VAL A 261 0.86 -4.51 -0.01
N TRP A 262 1.23 -5.05 1.14
CA TRP A 262 1.87 -6.35 1.26
C TRP A 262 0.82 -7.36 1.71
N ASP A 263 0.41 -8.23 0.81
CA ASP A 263 -0.38 -9.40 1.17
C ASP A 263 0.52 -10.47 1.77
N VAL A 264 0.19 -10.91 2.97
CA VAL A 264 0.90 -11.95 3.68
C VAL A 264 -0.10 -13.06 4.00
N ASN A 265 -0.07 -14.12 3.22
CA ASN A 265 -0.97 -15.25 3.35
C ASN A 265 -0.27 -16.44 3.97
N VAL A 266 -0.93 -17.07 4.93
CA VAL A 266 -0.41 -18.26 5.59
C VAL A 266 -0.33 -19.40 4.57
N ALA A 267 0.87 -19.94 4.38
CA ALA A 267 1.07 -21.10 3.52
C ALA A 267 0.92 -22.40 4.33
N ASP A 268 0.25 -23.39 3.73
CA ASP A 268 0.20 -24.72 4.32
C ASP A 268 1.55 -25.42 4.15
N LYS A 269 2.13 -25.88 5.25
CA LYS A 269 3.46 -26.47 5.27
C LYS A 269 3.61 -27.67 4.35
N GLU A 270 2.61 -28.54 4.30
CA GLU A 270 2.66 -29.74 3.47
C GLU A 270 2.62 -29.36 1.99
N THR A 271 1.73 -28.44 1.62
CA THR A 271 1.63 -27.93 0.25
C THR A 271 2.95 -27.30 -0.20
N VAL A 272 3.57 -26.48 0.64
CA VAL A 272 4.85 -25.82 0.31
C VAL A 272 5.98 -26.85 0.15
N LEU A 273 6.05 -27.85 1.02
CA LEU A 273 7.06 -28.92 0.90
C LEU A 273 6.87 -29.74 -0.39
N ASP A 274 5.63 -30.00 -0.80
CA ASP A 274 5.32 -30.70 -2.05
C ASP A 274 5.71 -29.86 -3.28
N GLU A 275 5.39 -28.56 -3.27
CA GLU A 275 5.78 -27.62 -4.32
C GLU A 275 7.31 -27.53 -4.45
N LEU A 276 8.02 -27.33 -3.33
CA LEU A 276 9.48 -27.29 -3.31
C LEU A 276 10.11 -28.60 -3.78
N SER A 277 9.58 -29.75 -3.33
CA SER A 277 10.09 -31.06 -3.77
C SER A 277 9.89 -31.28 -5.27
N SER A 278 8.81 -30.76 -5.84
CA SER A 278 8.54 -30.82 -7.28
C SER A 278 9.50 -29.92 -8.06
N SER A 279 9.76 -28.70 -7.56
CA SER A 279 10.73 -27.78 -8.16
C SER A 279 12.15 -28.34 -8.10
N LEU A 280 12.56 -28.94 -6.98
CA LEU A 280 13.87 -29.59 -6.86
C LEU A 280 14.06 -30.72 -7.88
N ARG A 281 13.04 -31.57 -8.09
CA ARG A 281 13.09 -32.63 -9.11
C ARG A 281 13.17 -32.07 -10.52
N GLU A 282 12.47 -30.96 -10.79
CA GLU A 282 12.53 -30.30 -12.10
C GLU A 282 13.93 -29.73 -12.36
N LEU A 283 14.53 -29.03 -11.40
CA LEU A 283 15.89 -28.50 -11.50
C LEU A 283 16.94 -29.62 -11.66
N GLU A 284 16.80 -30.71 -10.92
CA GLU A 284 17.67 -31.88 -11.05
C GLU A 284 17.59 -32.48 -12.48
N SER A 285 16.36 -32.58 -13.00
CA SER A 285 16.11 -33.07 -14.37
C SER A 285 16.71 -32.12 -15.42
N ARG A 286 16.53 -30.81 -15.26
CA ARG A 286 17.13 -29.79 -16.16
C ARG A 286 18.65 -29.81 -16.10
N GLY A 287 19.24 -29.85 -14.90
CA GLY A 287 20.70 -29.87 -14.71
C GLY A 287 21.39 -31.05 -15.39
N GLY A 288 20.68 -32.19 -15.55
CA GLY A 288 21.16 -33.36 -16.30
C GLY A 288 21.17 -33.19 -17.83
N ILE A 289 20.43 -32.23 -18.38
CA ILE A 289 20.22 -32.01 -19.81
C ILE A 289 21.05 -30.81 -20.33
N ILE A 290 21.35 -29.85 -19.47
CA ILE A 290 22.03 -28.57 -19.83
C ILE A 290 23.49 -28.85 -20.20
N GLN A 291 23.88 -28.38 -21.39
CA GLN A 291 25.29 -28.51 -21.90
C GLN A 291 26.08 -27.21 -21.66
N ASP A 292 25.45 -26.07 -21.50
CA ASP A 292 26.12 -24.80 -21.20
C ASP A 292 26.59 -24.76 -19.74
N ALA A 293 27.87 -24.40 -19.55
CA ALA A 293 28.48 -24.42 -18.22
C ALA A 293 27.94 -23.33 -17.29
N THR A 294 27.55 -22.17 -17.83
CA THR A 294 27.00 -21.05 -17.06
C THR A 294 25.58 -21.37 -16.58
N GLU A 295 24.74 -21.83 -17.52
CA GLU A 295 23.37 -22.23 -17.21
C GLU A 295 23.32 -23.42 -16.22
N LYS A 296 24.26 -24.33 -16.31
CA LYS A 296 24.43 -25.45 -15.36
C LYS A 296 24.83 -24.96 -13.97
N LEU A 297 25.68 -23.94 -13.89
CA LEU A 297 26.08 -23.34 -12.61
C LEU A 297 24.93 -22.63 -11.96
N ASP A 298 24.16 -21.85 -12.72
CA ASP A 298 22.97 -21.14 -12.25
C ASP A 298 21.93 -22.12 -11.73
N THR A 299 21.62 -23.16 -12.50
CA THR A 299 20.68 -24.23 -12.08
C THR A 299 21.15 -24.95 -10.82
N SER A 300 22.44 -25.21 -10.67
CA SER A 300 23.03 -25.83 -9.48
C SER A 300 22.92 -24.91 -8.25
N THR A 301 23.14 -23.62 -8.43
CA THR A 301 23.01 -22.63 -7.35
C THR A 301 21.56 -22.51 -6.89
N GLU A 302 20.61 -22.45 -7.82
CA GLU A 302 19.19 -22.43 -7.54
C GLU A 302 18.73 -23.71 -6.80
N TYR A 303 19.19 -24.86 -7.25
CA TYR A 303 18.92 -26.14 -6.58
C TYR A 303 19.41 -26.14 -5.12
N GLN A 304 20.63 -25.70 -4.86
CA GLN A 304 21.21 -25.65 -3.51
C GLN A 304 20.43 -24.72 -2.58
N LYS A 305 19.99 -23.56 -3.09
CA LYS A 305 19.16 -22.61 -2.33
C LYS A 305 17.80 -23.20 -1.97
N LEU A 306 17.11 -23.79 -2.94
CA LEU A 306 15.80 -24.44 -2.69
C LEU A 306 15.95 -25.64 -1.77
N GLU A 307 17.00 -26.44 -1.87
CA GLU A 307 17.26 -27.55 -0.96
C GLU A 307 17.49 -27.07 0.47
N MET A 308 18.23 -25.98 0.67
CA MET A 308 18.44 -25.38 1.98
C MET A 308 17.10 -24.90 2.60
N ILE A 309 16.28 -24.21 1.82
CA ILE A 309 14.94 -23.75 2.25
C ILE A 309 14.08 -24.99 2.63
N TYR A 310 14.04 -26.01 1.78
CA TYR A 310 13.29 -27.23 2.05
C TYR A 310 13.71 -27.91 3.37
N GLN A 311 15.01 -28.03 3.63
CA GLN A 311 15.54 -28.60 4.86
C GLN A 311 15.21 -27.75 6.07
N ASN A 312 15.33 -26.43 5.97
CA ASN A 312 14.98 -25.50 7.05
C ASN A 312 13.50 -25.60 7.43
N ILE A 313 12.60 -25.64 6.44
CA ILE A 313 11.16 -25.82 6.71
C ILE A 313 10.88 -27.19 7.31
N LYS A 314 11.49 -28.26 6.80
CA LYS A 314 11.30 -29.61 7.27
C LYS A 314 11.73 -29.76 8.73
N ASN A 315 12.85 -29.13 9.10
CA ASN A 315 13.40 -29.16 10.44
C ASN A 315 12.67 -28.20 11.39
N GLY A 316 11.75 -27.36 10.91
CA GLY A 316 11.01 -26.39 11.72
C GLY A 316 11.77 -25.13 12.06
N ASN A 317 12.91 -24.87 11.40
CA ASN A 317 13.73 -23.67 11.57
C ASN A 317 13.23 -22.49 10.74
N GLU A 318 12.41 -22.75 9.73
CA GLU A 318 11.85 -21.74 8.82
C GLU A 318 10.33 -21.98 8.59
N GLN A 319 9.61 -20.92 8.29
CA GLN A 319 8.23 -20.95 7.84
C GLN A 319 8.09 -20.14 6.55
N ILE A 320 7.19 -20.56 5.69
CA ILE A 320 6.90 -19.87 4.43
C ILE A 320 5.55 -19.19 4.50
N TYR A 321 5.51 -17.96 4.04
CA TYR A 321 4.28 -17.25 3.72
C TYR A 321 4.26 -16.96 2.22
N TYR A 322 3.07 -16.84 1.65
CA TYR A 322 2.92 -16.29 0.31
C TYR A 322 2.81 -14.77 0.43
N VAL A 323 3.81 -14.08 -0.13
CA VAL A 323 3.88 -12.61 -0.07
C VAL A 323 3.70 -12.04 -1.46
N THR A 324 2.84 -11.03 -1.59
CA THR A 324 2.66 -10.28 -2.83
C THR A 324 2.68 -8.79 -2.52
N LEU A 325 3.58 -8.07 -3.17
CA LEU A 325 3.61 -6.61 -3.12
C LEU A 325 2.77 -6.01 -4.23
N ARG A 326 1.97 -5.01 -3.87
CA ARG A 326 1.21 -4.17 -4.79
C ARG A 326 1.50 -2.71 -4.55
N PHE A 327 1.79 -1.98 -5.62
CA PHE A 327 1.93 -0.53 -5.62
C PHE A 327 0.74 0.05 -6.36
N ILE A 328 0.00 0.94 -5.73
CA ILE A 328 -1.13 1.64 -6.32
C ILE A 328 -0.64 3.03 -6.69
N VAL A 329 -0.23 3.18 -7.93
CA VAL A 329 0.24 4.45 -8.50
C VAL A 329 -0.98 5.23 -8.98
N SER A 330 -1.06 6.51 -8.63
CA SER A 330 -2.19 7.36 -9.00
C SER A 330 -1.74 8.73 -9.50
N ASP A 331 -2.49 9.30 -10.45
CA ASP A 331 -2.25 10.63 -10.99
C ASP A 331 -3.55 11.22 -11.56
N THR A 332 -3.63 12.54 -11.68
CA THR A 332 -4.75 13.23 -12.33
C THR A 332 -4.66 13.20 -13.87
N ASP A 333 -3.47 12.95 -14.41
CA ASP A 333 -3.22 12.81 -15.84
C ASP A 333 -2.76 11.39 -16.20
N LEU A 334 -3.39 10.80 -17.23
CA LEU A 334 -3.08 9.43 -17.66
C LEU A 334 -1.67 9.27 -18.24
N SER A 335 -1.14 10.32 -18.90
CA SER A 335 0.23 10.28 -19.46
C SER A 335 1.26 10.28 -18.36
N SER A 336 1.08 11.14 -17.34
CA SER A 336 1.92 11.21 -16.15
C SER A 336 1.86 9.90 -15.35
N LEU A 337 0.66 9.33 -15.18
CA LEU A 337 0.49 8.02 -14.55
C LEU A 337 1.31 6.94 -15.25
N ASN A 338 1.22 6.83 -16.57
CA ASN A 338 1.96 5.82 -17.32
C ASN A 338 3.48 6.00 -17.17
N LYS A 339 3.97 7.23 -17.19
CA LYS A 339 5.39 7.54 -17.01
C LYS A 339 5.88 7.12 -15.61
N ARG A 340 5.19 7.56 -14.55
CA ARG A 340 5.51 7.19 -13.17
C ARG A 340 5.47 5.68 -12.95
N THR A 341 4.49 5.00 -13.53
CA THR A 341 4.37 3.54 -13.44
C THR A 341 5.57 2.83 -14.09
N GLN A 342 6.05 3.32 -15.24
CA GLN A 342 7.24 2.75 -15.89
C GLN A 342 8.52 3.03 -15.10
N GLU A 343 8.65 4.23 -14.54
CA GLU A 343 9.76 4.60 -13.66
C GLU A 343 9.80 3.69 -12.42
N LEU A 344 8.65 3.47 -11.78
CA LEU A 344 8.54 2.55 -10.64
C LEU A 344 8.92 1.10 -11.01
N ILE A 345 8.41 0.57 -12.13
CA ILE A 345 8.75 -0.79 -12.56
C ILE A 345 10.26 -0.92 -12.79
N HIS A 346 10.88 0.07 -13.43
CA HIS A 346 12.31 0.08 -13.64
C HIS A 346 13.12 0.13 -12.33
N GLU A 347 12.68 0.93 -11.36
CA GLU A 347 13.29 1.00 -10.02
C GLU A 347 13.18 -0.35 -9.27
N LEU A 348 12.01 -0.99 -9.36
CA LEU A 348 11.80 -2.31 -8.79
C LEU A 348 12.72 -3.36 -9.43
N GLU A 349 12.87 -3.35 -10.77
CA GLU A 349 13.78 -4.24 -11.49
C GLU A 349 15.24 -4.04 -11.06
N LEU A 350 15.69 -2.79 -10.91
CA LEU A 350 17.03 -2.48 -10.37
C LEU A 350 17.23 -2.99 -8.93
N SER A 351 16.14 -3.19 -8.21
CA SER A 351 16.12 -3.70 -6.85
C SER A 351 15.97 -5.23 -6.77
N GLY A 352 16.01 -5.92 -7.91
CA GLY A 352 15.85 -7.37 -7.99
C GLY A 352 14.40 -7.84 -7.86
N LEU A 353 13.43 -6.97 -8.10
CA LEU A 353 12.01 -7.27 -8.03
C LEU A 353 11.41 -7.23 -9.43
N THR A 354 10.80 -8.32 -9.87
CA THR A 354 10.11 -8.36 -11.17
C THR A 354 8.65 -7.96 -10.99
N ALA A 355 8.24 -6.89 -11.66
CA ALA A 355 6.91 -6.31 -11.51
C ALA A 355 6.24 -6.04 -12.85
N TYR A 356 4.91 -5.99 -12.86
CA TYR A 356 4.12 -5.69 -14.04
C TYR A 356 2.78 -5.03 -13.69
N VAL A 357 2.16 -4.39 -14.69
CA VAL A 357 0.77 -3.92 -14.61
C VAL A 357 -0.15 -5.03 -15.15
N PRO A 358 -0.98 -5.67 -14.32
CA PRO A 358 -1.91 -6.70 -14.77
C PRO A 358 -2.90 -6.14 -15.79
N THR A 359 -3.19 -6.90 -16.85
CA THR A 359 -4.15 -6.48 -17.87
C THR A 359 -5.44 -7.28 -17.78
N ASN A 360 -6.58 -6.61 -17.99
CA ASN A 360 -7.94 -7.17 -17.96
C ASN A 360 -8.43 -7.67 -16.58
N ILE A 361 -7.66 -7.49 -15.52
CA ILE A 361 -8.03 -7.89 -14.16
C ILE A 361 -7.97 -6.73 -13.15
N MET A 362 -7.92 -5.47 -13.63
CA MET A 362 -7.81 -4.28 -12.77
C MET A 362 -8.90 -4.20 -11.70
N GLN A 363 -10.13 -4.63 -12.00
CA GLN A 363 -11.19 -4.68 -11.01
C GLN A 363 -10.89 -5.72 -9.90
N HIS A 364 -10.29 -6.82 -10.25
CA HIS A 364 -9.87 -7.83 -9.27
C HIS A 364 -8.75 -7.29 -8.39
N GLU A 365 -7.73 -6.68 -8.98
CA GLU A 365 -6.61 -6.09 -8.24
C GLU A 365 -7.07 -4.96 -7.31
N PHE A 366 -7.98 -4.11 -7.76
CA PHE A 366 -8.61 -3.10 -6.91
C PHE A 366 -9.32 -3.73 -5.68
N LEU A 367 -10.12 -4.76 -5.88
CA LEU A 367 -10.80 -5.44 -4.78
C LEU A 367 -9.82 -6.16 -3.85
N THR A 368 -8.73 -6.71 -4.39
CA THR A 368 -7.68 -7.39 -3.62
C THR A 368 -6.96 -6.43 -2.66
N THR A 369 -7.00 -5.12 -2.90
CA THR A 369 -6.47 -4.13 -1.95
C THR A 369 -7.12 -4.26 -0.56
N ILE A 370 -8.40 -4.59 -0.51
CA ILE A 370 -9.18 -4.76 0.73
C ILE A 370 -9.45 -6.23 1.04
N ASP A 371 -9.69 -7.07 0.03
CA ASP A 371 -10.00 -8.50 0.20
C ASP A 371 -8.75 -9.30 0.59
N LYS A 372 -8.92 -10.34 1.38
CA LYS A 372 -7.84 -11.29 1.72
C LYS A 372 -7.44 -12.20 0.56
N SER A 373 -8.19 -12.23 -0.54
CA SER A 373 -7.90 -13.10 -1.67
C SER A 373 -6.67 -12.66 -2.43
N ASN A 374 -5.68 -13.53 -2.51
CA ASN A 374 -4.48 -13.34 -3.32
C ASN A 374 -4.41 -14.43 -4.40
N THR A 375 -4.19 -14.02 -5.64
CA THR A 375 -4.04 -14.94 -6.78
C THR A 375 -2.60 -15.33 -7.05
N ILE A 376 -1.66 -14.49 -6.61
CA ILE A 376 -0.21 -14.70 -6.76
C ILE A 376 0.29 -15.32 -5.47
N LYS A 377 0.97 -16.46 -5.59
CA LYS A 377 1.51 -17.20 -4.45
C LYS A 377 3.03 -17.33 -4.59
N THR A 378 3.73 -16.23 -4.32
CA THR A 378 5.19 -16.27 -4.28
C THR A 378 5.63 -16.67 -2.87
N PRO A 379 6.30 -17.82 -2.71
CA PRO A 379 6.76 -18.29 -1.41
C PRO A 379 7.89 -17.40 -0.89
N PHE A 380 7.80 -17.01 0.37
CA PHE A 380 8.73 -16.09 1.01
C PHE A 380 9.12 -16.61 2.40
N PRO A 381 10.40 -16.95 2.64
CA PRO A 381 10.88 -17.35 3.95
C PRO A 381 10.69 -16.22 4.97
N VAL A 382 10.18 -16.56 6.16
CA VAL A 382 9.86 -15.54 7.17
C VAL A 382 11.11 -15.06 7.91
N PHE A 383 11.93 -15.99 8.41
CA PHE A 383 13.12 -15.62 9.18
C PHE A 383 14.27 -15.13 8.30
N ASP A 384 14.50 -15.80 7.18
CA ASP A 384 15.64 -15.48 6.31
C ASP A 384 15.40 -14.26 5.41
N THR A 385 14.14 -13.97 5.04
CA THR A 385 13.86 -12.93 4.04
C THR A 385 12.85 -11.90 4.53
N LEU A 386 11.61 -12.31 4.87
CA LEU A 386 10.54 -11.35 5.17
C LEU A 386 10.90 -10.46 6.37
N SER A 387 11.46 -11.02 7.43
CA SER A 387 11.79 -10.26 8.63
C SER A 387 12.88 -9.22 8.40
N ARG A 388 13.83 -9.53 7.50
CA ARG A 388 14.92 -8.62 7.14
C ARG A 388 14.48 -7.42 6.30
N GLN A 389 13.24 -7.47 5.78
CA GLN A 389 12.62 -6.37 5.04
C GLN A 389 11.78 -5.45 5.92
N PHE A 390 11.97 -5.46 7.23
CA PHE A 390 11.24 -4.67 8.23
C PHE A 390 10.76 -3.31 7.69
N PRO A 391 9.43 -3.10 7.46
CA PRO A 391 8.98 -1.99 6.64
C PRO A 391 8.57 -0.75 7.44
N PHE A 392 8.70 -0.79 8.78
CA PHE A 392 8.19 0.27 9.66
C PHE A 392 9.33 1.21 10.05
N TYR A 393 9.48 2.29 9.28
CA TYR A 393 10.55 3.25 9.46
C TYR A 393 9.99 4.67 9.63
N TYR A 394 10.60 5.47 10.52
CA TYR A 394 10.29 6.89 10.67
C TYR A 394 10.93 7.70 9.56
N GLN A 395 10.15 8.64 9.00
CA GLN A 395 10.66 9.66 8.09
C GLN A 395 10.93 10.99 8.79
N SER A 396 10.10 11.34 9.79
CA SER A 396 10.17 12.62 10.46
C SER A 396 10.11 12.47 11.97
N HIS A 397 10.88 13.30 12.67
CA HIS A 397 10.80 13.51 14.12
C HIS A 397 10.19 14.88 14.36
N ILE A 398 8.95 14.93 14.80
CA ILE A 398 8.18 16.17 14.93
C ILE A 398 7.75 16.36 16.38
N ASP A 399 8.25 17.44 17.03
CA ASP A 399 7.82 17.87 18.36
C ASP A 399 6.88 19.08 18.22
N ASP A 400 5.84 19.14 19.05
CA ASP A 400 4.83 20.21 19.00
C ASP A 400 5.39 21.61 19.26
N THR A 401 6.48 21.71 20.02
CA THR A 401 7.11 22.95 20.45
C THR A 401 8.57 23.09 20.03
N GLY A 402 9.00 22.26 19.12
CA GLY A 402 10.38 22.22 18.63
C GLY A 402 10.71 23.41 17.69
N LEU A 403 11.99 23.56 17.42
CA LEU A 403 12.53 24.39 16.35
C LEU A 403 13.11 23.46 15.28
N PHE A 404 13.05 23.89 14.05
CA PHE A 404 13.64 23.15 12.93
C PHE A 404 15.14 22.93 13.16
N PHE A 405 15.57 21.69 13.21
CA PHE A 405 16.95 21.28 13.44
C PHE A 405 17.63 20.81 12.15
N GLY A 406 16.87 20.29 11.22
CA GLY A 406 17.39 19.78 9.94
C GLY A 406 16.44 18.77 9.30
N PHE A 407 16.96 18.11 8.30
CA PHE A 407 16.27 16.98 7.65
C PHE A 407 16.91 15.67 8.08
N THR A 408 16.12 14.61 8.19
CA THR A 408 16.60 13.24 8.34
C THR A 408 17.28 12.78 7.03
N GLU A 409 18.04 11.68 7.06
CA GLU A 409 18.65 11.11 5.85
C GLU A 409 17.63 10.74 4.78
N THR A 410 16.40 10.45 5.17
CA THR A 410 15.27 10.11 4.28
C THR A 410 14.46 11.35 3.85
N GLY A 411 14.91 12.54 4.20
CA GLY A 411 14.25 13.80 3.82
C GLY A 411 13.11 14.23 4.73
N GLY A 412 12.82 13.52 5.82
CA GLY A 412 11.85 13.93 6.82
C GLY A 412 12.33 15.10 7.68
N LEU A 413 11.40 15.79 8.36
CA LEU A 413 11.73 16.87 9.29
C LEU A 413 12.27 16.35 10.62
N ASN A 414 13.24 17.08 11.17
CA ASN A 414 13.69 16.92 12.55
C ASN A 414 13.43 18.24 13.29
N ILE A 415 12.46 18.24 14.19
CA ILE A 415 11.98 19.39 14.96
C ILE A 415 12.11 19.10 16.43
#